data_8cf0a048c2f517eea33ace1ebc3cdfb8
#
_entry.id   8cf0a048c2f517eea33ace1ebc3cdfb8
#
_cell.length_a   1.000
_cell.length_b   1.000
_cell.length_c   1.000
_cell.angle_alpha   90.00
_cell.angle_beta   90.00
_cell.angle_gamma   90.00
#
_symmetry.space_group_name_H-M   'P 1'
#
loop_
_entity.id
_entity.type
_entity.pdbx_description
1 polymer ?
#
loop_
_entity_poly.entity_id
_entity_poly.type
_entity_poly.pdbx_seq_one_letter_code
_entity_poly.pdbx_strand_id
1 'polypeptide(L)'
;MYHYSFWLVAVGAIFATAWLIQLILNLVVWQGLRRHACRQAKAPIAVGGEKPGVSVLVYSHNQAEALARNLPLLLSQNYPKYEVIVLDDCSSDNTQDVLTMMDMRSDILMHTKIDEKTRAMSHRKLAVLLGTKSSHYDIILMTHAECMPASQDWISGVVSHFANPGIEVVLGPIVYERHTSFLSRFCQFDLFQRLLLMFGITLSMKAYAGWGQNLAFRKRTFYANRSQGFQRHLKMQPGEDDLFVADVARNGNVAVDCTSDTVMNDQSRPLFINWSIDRLNRGFTSRLYPWGPVVVKFIEYITRYLTVISGIILIVYALMRIFSSTGTHQHAWIAFGVVLAMLLIRLALIVYTYVASAKVLKQRPMAGWPILCDLYMPFVDLWYRCKAIIYRKRFGVGKVGLY
;
A
#
# COMPACT_ATOMS: atom_id res chain seq x y z
N MET A 1 6.12 -28.09 43.35
CA MET A 1 7.12 -28.15 42.21
C MET A 1 6.47 -28.25 40.82
N TYR A 2 5.38 -29.02 40.64
CA TYR A 2 4.73 -29.23 39.33
C TYR A 2 3.96 -28.02 38.76
N HIS A 3 3.43 -27.13 39.61
CA HIS A 3 2.66 -25.96 39.14
C HIS A 3 3.52 -24.94 38.34
N TYR A 4 4.76 -24.69 38.74
CA TYR A 4 5.65 -23.78 38.04
C TYR A 4 6.14 -24.33 36.68
N SER A 5 6.26 -25.68 36.56
CA SER A 5 6.65 -26.30 35.28
C SER A 5 5.55 -26.20 34.22
N PHE A 6 4.28 -26.29 34.58
CA PHE A 6 3.16 -26.21 33.64
C PHE A 6 3.08 -24.84 32.98
N TRP A 7 3.13 -23.74 33.76
CA TRP A 7 3.11 -22.38 33.19
C TRP A 7 4.29 -22.08 32.31
N LEU A 8 5.46 -22.56 32.64
CA LEU A 8 6.65 -22.39 31.83
C LEU A 8 6.54 -23.12 30.49
N VAL A 9 6.04 -24.34 30.50
CA VAL A 9 5.78 -25.11 29.27
C VAL A 9 4.72 -24.40 28.43
N ALA A 10 3.64 -23.90 29.05
CA ALA A 10 2.61 -23.15 28.33
C ALA A 10 3.16 -21.87 27.68
N VAL A 11 3.95 -21.07 28.40
CA VAL A 11 4.58 -19.85 27.83
C VAL A 11 5.57 -20.21 26.73
N GLY A 12 6.36 -21.28 26.88
CA GLY A 12 7.26 -21.79 25.86
C GLY A 12 6.53 -22.23 24.59
N ALA A 13 5.40 -22.93 24.75
CA ALA A 13 4.55 -23.33 23.63
C ALA A 13 3.94 -22.13 22.88
N ILE A 14 3.43 -21.13 23.63
CA ILE A 14 2.93 -19.87 23.05
C ILE A 14 4.03 -19.17 22.26
N PHE A 15 5.22 -19.03 22.85
CA PHE A 15 6.38 -18.43 22.20
C PHE A 15 6.73 -19.13 20.88
N ALA A 16 6.93 -20.46 20.92
CA ALA A 16 7.32 -21.24 19.76
C ALA A 16 6.25 -21.18 18.65
N THR A 17 4.97 -21.31 19.01
CA THR A 17 3.86 -21.24 18.05
C THR A 17 3.75 -19.84 17.43
N ALA A 18 3.79 -18.78 18.24
CA ALA A 18 3.72 -17.41 17.75
C ALA A 18 4.92 -17.06 16.87
N TRP A 19 6.12 -17.49 17.25
CA TRP A 19 7.34 -17.30 16.47
C TRP A 19 7.27 -18.03 15.12
N LEU A 20 6.78 -19.27 15.10
CA LEU A 20 6.61 -20.05 13.86
C LEU A 20 5.61 -19.36 12.92
N ILE A 21 4.47 -18.87 13.44
CA ILE A 21 3.50 -18.11 12.65
C ILE A 21 4.15 -16.85 12.08
N GLN A 22 4.91 -16.09 12.88
CA GLN A 22 5.65 -14.90 12.41
C GLN A 22 6.66 -15.25 11.31
N LEU A 23 7.37 -16.39 11.43
CA LEU A 23 8.27 -16.87 10.39
C LEU A 23 7.53 -17.16 9.09
N ILE A 24 6.41 -17.90 9.16
CA ILE A 24 5.59 -18.24 7.99
C ILE A 24 5.05 -16.95 7.34
N LEU A 25 4.50 -16.04 8.12
CA LEU A 25 3.97 -14.76 7.60
C LEU A 25 5.07 -13.90 6.97
N ASN A 26 6.28 -13.89 7.55
CA ASN A 26 7.40 -13.20 6.94
C ASN A 26 7.75 -13.81 5.58
N LEU A 27 7.89 -15.12 5.51
CA LEU A 27 8.24 -15.82 4.28
C LEU A 27 7.12 -15.75 3.22
N VAL A 28 5.87 -15.87 3.59
CA VAL A 28 4.75 -15.94 2.64
C VAL A 28 4.27 -14.55 2.23
N VAL A 29 4.01 -13.67 3.19
CA VAL A 29 3.40 -12.35 2.95
C VAL A 29 4.47 -11.28 2.74
N TRP A 30 5.30 -11.02 3.75
CA TRP A 30 6.22 -9.89 3.71
C TRP A 30 7.30 -9.98 2.63
N GLN A 31 7.79 -11.17 2.29
CA GLN A 31 8.73 -11.38 1.18
C GLN A 31 8.02 -11.59 -0.18
N GLY A 32 6.70 -11.46 -0.23
CA GLY A 32 5.89 -11.66 -1.43
C GLY A 32 6.34 -10.78 -2.59
N LEU A 33 6.48 -9.47 -2.37
CA LEU A 33 6.96 -8.51 -3.37
C LEU A 33 8.31 -8.94 -3.96
N ARG A 34 9.30 -9.21 -3.12
CA ARG A 34 10.64 -9.61 -3.57
C ARG A 34 10.62 -10.89 -4.41
N ARG A 35 9.91 -11.92 -3.95
CA ARG A 35 9.82 -13.20 -4.67
C ARG A 35 9.11 -13.04 -6.01
N HIS A 36 8.07 -12.24 -6.05
CA HIS A 36 7.34 -11.95 -7.28
C HIS A 36 8.21 -11.17 -8.27
N ALA A 37 8.91 -10.14 -7.82
CA ALA A 37 9.85 -9.38 -8.64
C ALA A 37 10.98 -10.24 -9.21
N CYS A 38 11.54 -11.16 -8.40
CA CYS A 38 12.54 -12.11 -8.91
C CYS A 38 11.98 -13.06 -9.98
N ARG A 39 10.68 -13.40 -9.92
CA ARG A 39 10.03 -14.20 -10.95
C ARG A 39 9.79 -13.39 -12.22
N GLN A 40 9.29 -12.15 -12.09
CA GLN A 40 9.09 -11.24 -13.23
C GLN A 40 10.41 -10.97 -13.97
N ALA A 41 11.49 -10.74 -13.25
CA ALA A 41 12.81 -10.52 -13.87
C ALA A 41 13.33 -11.73 -14.66
N LYS A 42 12.97 -12.97 -14.26
CA LYS A 42 13.36 -14.20 -14.96
C LYS A 42 12.47 -14.54 -16.16
N ALA A 43 11.23 -14.11 -16.11
CA ALA A 43 10.23 -14.34 -17.14
C ALA A 43 9.51 -13.01 -17.41
N PRO A 44 10.17 -12.07 -18.13
CA PRO A 44 9.52 -10.82 -18.50
C PRO A 44 8.26 -11.13 -19.30
N ILE A 45 7.20 -10.37 -19.04
CA ILE A 45 5.93 -10.55 -19.72
C ILE A 45 6.18 -10.24 -21.19
N ALA A 46 6.05 -11.25 -22.04
CA ALA A 46 6.23 -11.06 -23.48
C ALA A 46 5.14 -10.12 -24.02
N VAL A 47 5.54 -8.94 -24.43
CA VAL A 47 4.65 -8.00 -25.11
C VAL A 47 4.60 -8.44 -26.58
N GLY A 48 3.88 -9.53 -26.84
CA GLY A 48 3.58 -9.98 -28.19
C GLY A 48 2.20 -9.48 -28.61
N GLY A 49 2.08 -8.84 -29.74
CA GLY A 49 0.83 -8.35 -30.30
C GLY A 49 0.70 -6.83 -30.35
N GLU A 50 -0.43 -6.34 -30.86
CA GLU A 50 -0.76 -4.91 -30.91
C GLU A 50 -0.87 -4.35 -29.49
N LYS A 51 -0.12 -3.28 -29.20
CA LYS A 51 -0.17 -2.61 -27.90
C LYS A 51 -1.54 -1.94 -27.72
N PRO A 52 -2.33 -2.29 -26.69
CA PRO A 52 -3.66 -1.73 -26.50
C PRO A 52 -3.57 -0.23 -26.19
N GLY A 53 -4.61 0.54 -26.56
CA GLY A 53 -4.69 1.95 -26.20
C GLY A 53 -4.92 2.14 -24.69
N VAL A 54 -4.37 3.21 -24.13
CA VAL A 54 -4.38 3.51 -22.68
C VAL A 54 -4.84 4.93 -22.42
N SER A 55 -5.80 5.10 -21.50
CA SER A 55 -6.19 6.42 -20.99
C SER A 55 -5.61 6.62 -19.59
N VAL A 56 -4.66 7.55 -19.47
CA VAL A 56 -4.04 7.94 -18.21
C VAL A 56 -4.90 9.00 -17.54
N LEU A 57 -5.49 8.68 -16.39
CA LEU A 57 -6.28 9.61 -15.59
C LEU A 57 -5.43 10.24 -14.50
N VAL A 58 -5.32 11.56 -14.51
CA VAL A 58 -4.53 12.34 -13.55
C VAL A 58 -5.49 13.15 -12.68
N TYR A 59 -5.58 12.80 -11.39
CA TYR A 59 -6.34 13.61 -10.43
C TYR A 59 -5.50 14.78 -9.92
N SER A 60 -6.09 15.98 -9.88
CA SER A 60 -5.45 17.21 -9.41
C SER A 60 -6.41 18.06 -8.56
N HIS A 61 -5.88 18.68 -7.50
CA HIS A 61 -6.56 19.70 -6.70
C HIS A 61 -5.54 20.67 -6.12
N ASN A 62 -5.54 21.92 -6.58
CA ASN A 62 -4.59 22.96 -6.18
C ASN A 62 -3.13 22.52 -6.34
N GLN A 63 -2.77 22.01 -7.52
CA GLN A 63 -1.48 21.38 -7.80
C GLN A 63 -0.79 21.94 -9.06
N ALA A 64 -0.91 23.26 -9.31
CA ALA A 64 -0.34 23.91 -10.47
C ALA A 64 1.16 23.61 -10.66
N GLU A 65 1.96 23.75 -9.59
CA GLU A 65 3.41 23.49 -9.64
C GLU A 65 3.74 22.02 -9.93
N ALA A 66 3.00 21.09 -9.32
CA ALA A 66 3.20 19.67 -9.53
C ALA A 66 2.84 19.28 -10.98
N LEU A 67 1.74 19.78 -11.50
CA LEU A 67 1.35 19.58 -12.90
C LEU A 67 2.36 20.16 -13.86
N ALA A 68 2.83 21.40 -13.67
CA ALA A 68 3.82 22.02 -14.53
C ALA A 68 5.12 21.19 -14.62
N ARG A 69 5.49 20.52 -13.54
CA ARG A 69 6.69 19.67 -13.46
C ARG A 69 6.47 18.27 -14.01
N ASN A 70 5.37 17.60 -13.63
CA ASN A 70 5.18 16.17 -13.85
C ASN A 70 4.40 15.84 -15.12
N LEU A 71 3.50 16.71 -15.57
CA LEU A 71 2.68 16.48 -16.76
C LEU A 71 3.52 16.28 -18.04
N PRO A 72 4.60 17.04 -18.29
CA PRO A 72 5.48 16.77 -19.43
C PRO A 72 6.06 15.35 -19.45
N LEU A 73 6.35 14.75 -18.27
CA LEU A 73 6.87 13.39 -18.17
C LEU A 73 5.80 12.34 -18.45
N LEU A 74 4.54 12.63 -18.12
CA LEU A 74 3.40 11.78 -18.47
C LEU A 74 3.08 11.87 -19.97
N LEU A 75 3.29 13.03 -20.60
CA LEU A 75 3.07 13.25 -22.04
C LEU A 75 4.23 12.72 -22.91
N SER A 76 5.38 12.38 -22.33
CA SER A 76 6.56 11.86 -23.04
C SER A 76 6.84 10.38 -22.80
N GLN A 77 5.82 9.59 -22.50
CA GLN A 77 5.96 8.15 -22.25
C GLN A 77 6.27 7.40 -23.57
N ASN A 78 7.12 6.38 -23.47
CA ASN A 78 7.49 5.51 -24.58
C ASN A 78 6.37 4.48 -24.86
N TYR A 79 5.21 4.99 -25.28
CA TYR A 79 4.05 4.16 -25.59
C TYR A 79 3.31 4.68 -26.83
N PRO A 80 2.94 3.83 -27.81
CA PRO A 80 2.47 4.30 -29.12
C PRO A 80 1.04 4.84 -29.13
N LYS A 81 0.18 4.41 -28.21
CA LYS A 81 -1.24 4.72 -28.29
C LYS A 81 -1.81 5.00 -26.89
N TYR A 82 -1.75 6.25 -26.46
CA TYR A 82 -2.29 6.69 -25.20
C TYR A 82 -2.78 8.13 -25.24
N GLU A 83 -3.57 8.48 -24.24
CA GLU A 83 -4.05 9.82 -23.94
C GLU A 83 -3.89 10.13 -22.46
N VAL A 84 -3.80 11.39 -22.11
CA VAL A 84 -3.75 11.87 -20.72
C VAL A 84 -4.96 12.75 -20.45
N ILE A 85 -5.74 12.41 -19.42
CA ILE A 85 -6.94 13.13 -19.03
C ILE A 85 -6.73 13.67 -17.61
N VAL A 86 -6.57 14.99 -17.49
CA VAL A 86 -6.44 15.65 -16.18
C VAL A 86 -7.81 16.03 -15.65
N LEU A 87 -8.09 15.61 -14.43
CA LEU A 87 -9.34 15.85 -13.72
C LEU A 87 -9.08 16.87 -12.60
N ASP A 88 -9.38 18.13 -12.91
CA ASP A 88 -9.21 19.25 -11.98
C ASP A 88 -10.39 19.31 -11.00
N ASP A 89 -10.11 18.98 -9.74
CA ASP A 89 -11.10 19.00 -8.67
C ASP A 89 -11.22 20.38 -8.05
N CYS A 90 -11.93 21.28 -8.72
CA CYS A 90 -12.28 22.63 -8.23
C CYS A 90 -11.06 23.47 -7.81
N SER A 91 -9.92 23.36 -8.49
CA SER A 91 -8.74 24.15 -8.13
C SER A 91 -9.01 25.66 -8.18
N SER A 92 -8.43 26.35 -7.21
CA SER A 92 -8.49 27.82 -7.05
C SER A 92 -7.14 28.50 -7.30
N ASP A 93 -6.07 27.71 -7.51
CA ASP A 93 -4.74 28.17 -7.90
C ASP A 93 -4.61 28.29 -9.43
N ASN A 94 -3.39 28.47 -9.93
CA ASN A 94 -3.09 28.59 -11.36
C ASN A 94 -3.14 27.25 -12.14
N THR A 95 -3.78 26.20 -11.59
CA THR A 95 -3.90 24.89 -12.23
C THR A 95 -4.51 24.99 -13.62
N GLN A 96 -5.57 25.79 -13.78
CA GLN A 96 -6.26 25.95 -15.07
C GLN A 96 -5.37 26.59 -16.13
N ASP A 97 -4.56 27.59 -15.76
CA ASP A 97 -3.64 28.27 -16.70
C ASP A 97 -2.56 27.29 -17.18
N VAL A 98 -2.00 26.48 -16.26
CA VAL A 98 -1.02 25.44 -16.58
C VAL A 98 -1.62 24.44 -17.55
N LEU A 99 -2.83 23.95 -17.30
CA LEU A 99 -3.50 22.98 -18.16
C LEU A 99 -3.77 23.53 -19.55
N THR A 100 -4.30 24.75 -19.65
CA THR A 100 -4.56 25.41 -20.94
C THR A 100 -3.28 25.58 -21.74
N MET A 101 -2.19 26.00 -21.10
CA MET A 101 -0.89 26.15 -21.76
C MET A 101 -0.32 24.81 -22.25
N MET A 102 -0.51 23.72 -21.51
CA MET A 102 -0.03 22.39 -21.89
C MET A 102 -0.90 21.76 -22.98
N ASP A 103 -2.21 21.97 -22.95
CA ASP A 103 -3.16 21.50 -23.96
C ASP A 103 -2.84 22.05 -25.35
N MET A 104 -2.48 23.34 -25.46
CA MET A 104 -2.00 23.95 -26.72
C MET A 104 -0.74 23.30 -27.32
N ARG A 105 -0.03 22.47 -26.52
CA ARG A 105 1.25 21.87 -26.91
C ARG A 105 1.17 20.36 -27.15
N SER A 106 0.03 19.73 -26.87
CA SER A 106 -0.08 18.28 -26.92
C SER A 106 -1.49 17.82 -27.31
N ASP A 107 -1.61 17.18 -28.46
CA ASP A 107 -2.87 16.61 -28.97
C ASP A 107 -3.39 15.40 -28.16
N ILE A 108 -2.59 14.84 -27.28
CA ILE A 108 -2.96 13.70 -26.44
C ILE A 108 -3.41 14.11 -25.04
N LEU A 109 -3.39 15.42 -24.71
CA LEU A 109 -3.85 15.93 -23.43
C LEU A 109 -5.31 16.37 -23.55
N MET A 110 -6.09 15.96 -22.58
CA MET A 110 -7.43 16.50 -22.33
C MET A 110 -7.53 16.88 -20.85
N HIS A 111 -8.33 17.89 -20.55
CA HIS A 111 -8.60 18.23 -19.16
C HIS A 111 -10.07 18.63 -18.94
N THR A 112 -10.56 18.41 -17.73
CA THR A 112 -11.90 18.83 -17.33
C THR A 112 -11.91 19.32 -15.89
N LYS A 113 -12.68 20.36 -15.63
CA LYS A 113 -12.86 20.90 -14.28
C LYS A 113 -14.16 20.39 -13.69
N ILE A 114 -14.11 19.91 -12.45
CA ILE A 114 -15.27 19.49 -11.67
C ILE A 114 -15.87 20.75 -11.02
N ASP A 115 -17.18 20.93 -11.12
CA ASP A 115 -17.87 22.07 -10.48
C ASP A 115 -17.99 21.84 -8.97
N GLU A 116 -17.59 22.83 -8.18
CA GLU A 116 -17.68 22.86 -6.71
C GLU A 116 -19.12 22.61 -6.20
N LYS A 117 -20.12 22.98 -6.97
CA LYS A 117 -21.54 22.80 -6.62
C LYS A 117 -22.00 21.35 -6.67
N THR A 118 -21.20 20.44 -7.21
CA THR A 118 -21.52 19.01 -7.33
C THR A 118 -21.38 18.30 -5.98
N ARG A 119 -22.42 18.36 -5.14
CA ARG A 119 -22.39 17.79 -3.77
C ARG A 119 -22.98 16.38 -3.65
N ALA A 120 -23.38 15.76 -4.75
CA ALA A 120 -24.10 14.49 -4.72
C ALA A 120 -23.19 13.28 -4.34
N MET A 121 -21.88 13.37 -4.57
CA MET A 121 -20.90 12.35 -4.28
C MET A 121 -19.53 12.92 -3.91
N SER A 122 -18.60 12.07 -3.52
CA SER A 122 -17.20 12.45 -3.34
C SER A 122 -16.61 12.96 -4.66
N HIS A 123 -15.93 14.10 -4.63
CA HIS A 123 -15.29 14.70 -5.82
C HIS A 123 -14.27 13.75 -6.44
N ARG A 124 -13.45 13.04 -5.65
CA ARG A 124 -12.52 12.04 -6.17
C ARG A 124 -13.22 10.91 -6.92
N LYS A 125 -14.35 10.41 -6.40
CA LYS A 125 -15.14 9.38 -7.09
C LYS A 125 -15.79 9.92 -8.35
N LEU A 126 -16.24 11.18 -8.32
CA LEU A 126 -16.76 11.86 -9.50
C LEU A 126 -15.65 12.01 -10.56
N ALA A 127 -14.45 12.40 -10.15
CA ALA A 127 -13.29 12.49 -11.04
C ALA A 127 -13.04 11.15 -11.74
N VAL A 128 -12.94 10.04 -10.99
CA VAL A 128 -12.73 8.70 -11.57
C VAL A 128 -13.87 8.32 -12.52
N LEU A 129 -15.12 8.62 -12.15
CA LEU A 129 -16.27 8.32 -13.00
C LEU A 129 -16.25 9.14 -14.32
N LEU A 130 -16.01 10.44 -14.23
CA LEU A 130 -15.94 11.32 -15.39
C LEU A 130 -14.75 10.95 -16.29
N GLY A 131 -13.57 10.75 -15.72
CA GLY A 131 -12.38 10.34 -16.44
C GLY A 131 -12.56 9.00 -17.15
N THR A 132 -13.11 8.01 -16.46
CA THR A 132 -13.41 6.72 -17.08
C THR A 132 -14.47 6.84 -18.19
N LYS A 133 -15.46 7.70 -18.03
CA LYS A 133 -16.48 7.95 -19.07
C LYS A 133 -15.89 8.64 -20.30
N SER A 134 -15.04 9.66 -20.10
CA SER A 134 -14.41 10.43 -21.16
C SER A 134 -13.28 9.68 -21.89
N SER A 135 -12.74 8.63 -21.29
CA SER A 135 -11.63 7.87 -21.87
C SER A 135 -12.02 7.19 -23.19
N HIS A 136 -11.13 7.23 -24.18
CA HIS A 136 -11.33 6.56 -25.47
C HIS A 136 -10.88 5.09 -25.43
N TYR A 137 -9.97 4.73 -24.52
CA TYR A 137 -9.37 3.38 -24.50
C TYR A 137 -9.91 2.52 -23.38
N ASP A 138 -9.76 1.19 -23.54
CA ASP A 138 -10.29 0.19 -22.60
C ASP A 138 -9.40 0.00 -21.37
N ILE A 139 -8.14 0.39 -21.41
CA ILE A 139 -7.25 0.33 -20.26
C ILE A 139 -7.17 1.72 -19.65
N ILE A 140 -7.54 1.81 -18.39
CA ILE A 140 -7.46 3.01 -17.57
C ILE A 140 -6.27 2.88 -16.64
N LEU A 141 -5.41 3.90 -16.61
CA LEU A 141 -4.25 3.97 -15.72
C LEU A 141 -4.35 5.24 -14.87
N MET A 142 -4.59 5.09 -13.58
CA MET A 142 -4.78 6.21 -12.65
C MET A 142 -3.47 6.64 -12.02
N THR A 143 -3.31 7.95 -11.89
CA THR A 143 -2.25 8.60 -11.11
C THR A 143 -2.72 9.94 -10.54
N HIS A 144 -1.87 10.64 -9.82
CA HIS A 144 -2.12 11.97 -9.26
C HIS A 144 -1.10 12.98 -9.79
N ALA A 145 -1.45 14.25 -9.74
CA ALA A 145 -0.60 15.34 -10.24
C ALA A 145 0.78 15.41 -9.57
N GLU A 146 0.85 15.08 -8.28
CA GLU A 146 2.10 15.04 -7.49
C GLU A 146 2.97 13.81 -7.78
N CYS A 147 2.48 12.86 -8.56
CA CYS A 147 3.18 11.61 -8.84
C CYS A 147 4.01 11.70 -10.12
N MET A 148 5.26 11.31 -10.05
CA MET A 148 6.20 11.28 -11.15
C MET A 148 6.57 9.84 -11.49
N PRO A 149 6.42 9.37 -12.75
CA PRO A 149 6.88 8.05 -13.15
C PRO A 149 8.40 7.94 -13.05
N ALA A 150 8.89 6.79 -12.59
CA ALA A 150 10.32 6.54 -12.44
C ALA A 150 11.04 6.39 -13.80
N SER A 151 10.29 6.07 -14.87
CA SER A 151 10.82 5.92 -16.22
C SER A 151 9.80 6.30 -17.30
N GLN A 152 10.27 6.46 -18.55
CA GLN A 152 9.41 6.63 -19.71
C GLN A 152 8.70 5.34 -20.13
N ASP A 153 9.05 4.20 -19.55
CA ASP A 153 8.44 2.91 -19.84
C ASP A 153 7.36 2.52 -18.81
N TRP A 154 6.92 3.46 -17.96
CA TRP A 154 5.91 3.23 -16.94
C TRP A 154 4.60 2.66 -17.51
N ILE A 155 4.03 3.30 -18.54
CA ILE A 155 2.80 2.81 -19.18
C ILE A 155 3.03 1.41 -19.76
N SER A 156 4.12 1.21 -20.48
CA SER A 156 4.48 -0.05 -21.12
C SER A 156 4.58 -1.20 -20.09
N GLY A 157 5.26 -0.94 -18.96
CA GLY A 157 5.42 -1.92 -17.88
C GLY A 157 4.10 -2.32 -17.24
N VAL A 158 3.31 -1.35 -16.80
CA VAL A 158 2.00 -1.61 -16.15
C VAL A 158 1.04 -2.34 -17.10
N VAL A 159 0.97 -1.89 -18.36
CA VAL A 159 0.02 -2.41 -19.35
C VAL A 159 0.39 -3.82 -19.82
N SER A 160 1.66 -4.21 -19.74
CA SER A 160 2.12 -5.55 -20.11
C SER A 160 1.34 -6.67 -19.41
N HIS A 161 0.90 -6.44 -18.19
CA HIS A 161 0.10 -7.41 -17.42
C HIS A 161 -1.26 -7.75 -18.07
N PHE A 162 -1.83 -6.81 -18.84
CA PHE A 162 -3.10 -7.02 -19.54
C PHE A 162 -2.98 -7.90 -20.79
N ALA A 163 -1.77 -8.33 -21.17
CA ALA A 163 -1.59 -9.40 -22.15
C ALA A 163 -2.28 -10.70 -21.72
N ASN A 164 -2.40 -10.92 -20.41
CA ASN A 164 -3.27 -11.96 -19.87
C ASN A 164 -4.72 -11.43 -19.81
N PRO A 165 -5.67 -11.99 -20.59
CA PRO A 165 -7.05 -11.51 -20.62
C PRO A 165 -7.80 -11.71 -19.30
N GLY A 166 -7.32 -12.59 -18.41
CA GLY A 166 -7.86 -12.80 -17.07
C GLY A 166 -7.50 -11.67 -16.08
N ILE A 167 -6.51 -10.83 -16.38
CA ILE A 167 -6.14 -9.70 -15.52
C ILE A 167 -7.09 -8.53 -15.82
N GLU A 168 -7.75 -8.08 -14.77
CA GLU A 168 -8.70 -6.97 -14.79
C GLU A 168 -8.17 -5.72 -14.07
N VAL A 169 -7.26 -5.91 -13.11
CA VAL A 169 -6.66 -4.83 -12.30
C VAL A 169 -5.16 -5.07 -12.16
N VAL A 170 -4.37 -4.00 -12.21
CA VAL A 170 -2.93 -4.01 -11.93
C VAL A 170 -2.61 -3.00 -10.84
N LEU A 171 -1.90 -3.44 -9.81
CA LEU A 171 -1.42 -2.60 -8.71
C LEU A 171 0.05 -2.29 -8.93
N GLY A 172 0.39 -1.02 -9.11
CA GLY A 172 1.76 -0.55 -9.25
C GLY A 172 2.36 -0.04 -7.93
N PRO A 173 3.69 -0.07 -7.78
CA PRO A 173 4.38 0.41 -6.60
C PRO A 173 4.42 1.94 -6.54
N ILE A 174 4.27 2.47 -5.31
CA ILE A 174 4.33 3.89 -5.00
C ILE A 174 5.33 4.09 -3.88
N VAL A 175 6.14 5.12 -3.98
CA VAL A 175 7.11 5.51 -2.96
C VAL A 175 7.11 7.03 -2.82
N TYR A 176 7.29 7.54 -1.60
CA TYR A 176 7.53 8.98 -1.43
C TYR A 176 8.91 9.37 -1.91
N GLU A 177 9.00 10.52 -2.54
CA GLU A 177 10.27 11.16 -2.81
C GLU A 177 11.05 11.37 -1.51
N ARG A 178 12.34 11.39 -1.63
CA ARG A 178 13.23 11.33 -0.48
C ARG A 178 13.32 12.66 0.25
N HIS A 179 12.97 12.64 1.52
CA HIS A 179 13.16 13.75 2.45
C HIS A 179 14.12 13.40 3.60
N THR A 180 14.77 14.40 4.16
CA THR A 180 15.81 14.22 5.20
C THR A 180 15.26 14.27 6.62
N SER A 181 14.09 14.89 6.85
CA SER A 181 13.53 15.05 8.20
C SER A 181 13.13 13.69 8.80
N PHE A 182 13.26 13.56 10.12
CA PHE A 182 12.87 12.34 10.85
C PHE A 182 11.42 11.95 10.58
N LEU A 183 10.51 12.92 10.66
CA LEU A 183 9.09 12.70 10.46
C LEU A 183 8.75 12.27 9.04
N SER A 184 9.38 12.88 8.04
CA SER A 184 9.19 12.47 6.65
C SER A 184 9.70 11.04 6.39
N ARG A 185 10.83 10.67 7.01
CA ARG A 185 11.34 9.28 6.95
C ARG A 185 10.38 8.28 7.62
N PHE A 186 9.76 8.67 8.72
CA PHE A 186 8.71 7.86 9.35
C PHE A 186 7.52 7.65 8.42
N CYS A 187 7.02 8.70 7.77
CA CYS A 187 5.93 8.61 6.81
C CYS A 187 6.31 7.75 5.60
N GLN A 188 7.53 7.89 5.08
CA GLN A 188 8.06 7.05 3.99
C GLN A 188 8.12 5.57 4.40
N PHE A 189 8.63 5.29 5.60
CA PHE A 189 8.69 3.92 6.12
C PHE A 189 7.30 3.33 6.26
N ASP A 190 6.35 4.08 6.80
CA ASP A 190 4.98 3.64 6.97
C ASP A 190 4.27 3.34 5.65
N LEU A 191 4.42 4.22 4.65
CA LEU A 191 3.89 3.97 3.30
C LEU A 191 4.47 2.68 2.72
N PHE A 192 5.79 2.53 2.81
CA PHE A 192 6.48 1.36 2.29
C PHE A 192 6.07 0.06 3.00
N GLN A 193 5.91 0.09 4.33
CA GLN A 193 5.40 -1.04 5.10
C GLN A 193 3.99 -1.45 4.64
N ARG A 194 3.11 -0.47 4.46
CA ARG A 194 1.74 -0.73 3.97
C ARG A 194 1.73 -1.30 2.56
N LEU A 195 2.61 -0.80 1.68
CA LEU A 195 2.79 -1.33 0.33
C LEU A 195 3.21 -2.80 0.36
N LEU A 196 4.23 -3.14 1.16
CA LEU A 196 4.71 -4.52 1.29
C LEU A 196 3.61 -5.46 1.77
N LEU A 197 2.85 -5.05 2.78
CA LEU A 197 1.77 -5.86 3.34
C LEU A 197 0.62 -6.02 2.32
N MET A 198 0.22 -4.94 1.64
CA MET A 198 -0.83 -4.97 0.62
C MET A 198 -0.45 -5.90 -0.54
N PHE A 199 0.74 -5.74 -1.07
CA PHE A 199 1.23 -6.59 -2.17
C PHE A 199 1.42 -8.04 -1.73
N GLY A 200 1.98 -8.26 -0.55
CA GLY A 200 2.18 -9.60 -0.01
C GLY A 200 0.87 -10.36 0.19
N ILE A 201 -0.14 -9.72 0.73
CA ILE A 201 -1.48 -10.32 0.89
C ILE A 201 -2.12 -10.56 -0.48
N THR A 202 -2.05 -9.60 -1.40
CA THR A 202 -2.57 -9.74 -2.76
C THR A 202 -1.97 -10.94 -3.49
N LEU A 203 -0.66 -11.10 -3.40
CA LEU A 203 0.10 -12.20 -4.02
C LEU A 203 -0.13 -13.56 -3.36
N SER A 204 -0.53 -13.57 -2.09
CA SER A 204 -0.72 -14.81 -1.31
C SER A 204 -2.16 -15.29 -1.28
N MET A 205 -3.13 -14.37 -1.45
CA MET A 205 -4.56 -14.66 -1.28
C MET A 205 -5.40 -13.91 -2.32
N LYS A 206 -5.81 -12.69 -2.00
CA LYS A 206 -6.73 -11.85 -2.77
C LYS A 206 -6.44 -10.39 -2.49
N ALA A 207 -6.51 -9.55 -3.51
CA ALA A 207 -6.42 -8.11 -3.33
C ALA A 207 -7.59 -7.59 -2.45
N TYR A 208 -7.28 -6.65 -1.58
CA TYR A 208 -8.25 -6.05 -0.66
C TYR A 208 -8.20 -4.52 -0.68
N ALA A 209 -7.20 -3.95 -1.31
CA ALA A 209 -6.99 -2.53 -1.47
C ALA A 209 -6.10 -2.27 -2.68
N GLY A 210 -6.13 -1.05 -3.18
CA GLY A 210 -5.21 -0.49 -4.17
C GLY A 210 -5.01 0.99 -3.88
N TRP A 211 -4.09 1.63 -4.58
CA TRP A 211 -3.84 3.05 -4.45
C TRP A 211 -3.91 3.74 -5.80
N GLY A 212 -4.77 4.75 -5.90
CA GLY A 212 -5.07 5.48 -7.12
C GLY A 212 -3.89 6.20 -7.77
N GLN A 213 -2.80 6.39 -7.03
CA GLN A 213 -1.57 6.98 -7.54
C GLN A 213 -0.84 6.08 -8.55
N ASN A 214 -1.11 4.73 -8.55
CA ASN A 214 -0.54 3.80 -9.53
C ASN A 214 -1.43 2.56 -9.64
N LEU A 215 -2.59 2.74 -10.25
CA LEU A 215 -3.64 1.73 -10.36
C LEU A 215 -4.13 1.65 -11.81
N ALA A 216 -4.05 0.48 -12.43
CA ALA A 216 -4.65 0.28 -13.74
C ALA A 216 -5.79 -0.74 -13.69
N PHE A 217 -6.78 -0.56 -14.56
CA PHE A 217 -7.90 -1.48 -14.68
C PHE A 217 -8.53 -1.45 -16.09
N ARG A 218 -9.26 -2.51 -16.42
CA ARG A 218 -10.07 -2.53 -17.65
C ARG A 218 -11.34 -1.70 -17.44
N LYS A 219 -11.68 -0.85 -18.38
CA LYS A 219 -12.89 0.00 -18.37
C LYS A 219 -14.16 -0.81 -18.13
N ARG A 220 -14.27 -2.00 -18.75
CA ARG A 220 -15.38 -2.94 -18.56
C ARG A 220 -15.55 -3.35 -17.09
N THR A 221 -14.46 -3.51 -16.33
CA THR A 221 -14.49 -3.90 -14.92
C THR A 221 -15.10 -2.81 -14.05
N PHE A 222 -14.85 -1.55 -14.39
CA PHE A 222 -15.46 -0.40 -13.71
C PHE A 222 -16.98 -0.38 -13.89
N TYR A 223 -17.47 -0.67 -15.08
CA TYR A 223 -18.91 -0.68 -15.41
C TYR A 223 -19.61 -2.01 -15.10
N ALA A 224 -18.90 -3.08 -14.85
CA ALA A 224 -19.52 -4.37 -14.54
C ALA A 224 -20.44 -4.26 -13.30
N ASN A 225 -21.56 -5.02 -13.32
CA ASN A 225 -22.57 -5.00 -12.25
C ASN A 225 -21.99 -5.28 -10.84
N ARG A 226 -20.81 -5.88 -10.76
CA ARG A 226 -20.10 -6.14 -9.49
C ARG A 226 -19.35 -4.92 -8.96
N SER A 227 -19.14 -3.90 -9.76
CA SER A 227 -18.67 -2.58 -9.29
C SER A 227 -19.77 -1.74 -8.62
N GLN A 228 -20.94 -2.35 -8.32
CA GLN A 228 -21.95 -1.74 -7.46
C GLN A 228 -21.40 -1.34 -6.08
N GLY A 229 -20.28 -1.93 -5.66
CA GLY A 229 -19.52 -1.48 -4.51
C GLY A 229 -19.13 -0.01 -4.62
N PHE A 230 -18.58 0.41 -5.75
CA PHE A 230 -18.27 1.83 -6.01
C PHE A 230 -19.51 2.73 -5.83
N GLN A 231 -20.67 2.30 -6.34
CA GLN A 231 -21.94 3.02 -6.17
C GLN A 231 -22.44 3.02 -4.73
N ARG A 232 -22.27 1.93 -3.97
CA ARG A 232 -22.67 1.85 -2.55
C ARG A 232 -21.96 2.85 -1.67
N HIS A 233 -20.75 3.26 -2.07
CA HIS A 233 -19.88 4.13 -1.28
C HIS A 233 -19.73 5.53 -1.88
N LEU A 234 -20.57 5.93 -2.84
CA LEU A 234 -20.49 7.23 -3.53
C LEU A 234 -20.46 8.45 -2.59
N LYS A 235 -21.20 8.38 -1.49
CA LYS A 235 -21.27 9.46 -0.49
C LYS A 235 -20.09 9.47 0.49
N MET A 236 -19.27 8.44 0.48
CA MET A 236 -18.09 8.35 1.33
C MET A 236 -16.94 9.09 0.66
N GLN A 237 -16.26 10.00 1.35
CA GLN A 237 -15.14 10.75 0.78
C GLN A 237 -14.00 9.85 0.28
N PRO A 238 -13.40 8.95 1.11
CA PRO A 238 -12.37 8.01 0.65
C PRO A 238 -12.98 6.76 -0.01
N GLY A 239 -12.15 5.99 -0.70
CA GLY A 239 -12.50 4.66 -1.21
C GLY A 239 -12.76 4.63 -2.71
N GLU A 240 -12.25 5.59 -3.46
CA GLU A 240 -12.26 5.58 -4.92
C GLU A 240 -11.34 4.52 -5.50
N ASP A 241 -10.29 4.18 -4.78
CA ASP A 241 -9.22 3.27 -5.18
C ASP A 241 -9.30 1.94 -4.40
N ASP A 242 -9.17 1.98 -3.08
CA ASP A 242 -9.07 0.78 -2.25
C ASP A 242 -10.38 -0.03 -2.20
N LEU A 243 -11.54 0.62 -2.07
CA LEU A 243 -12.82 -0.07 -2.09
C LEU A 243 -13.17 -0.57 -3.49
N PHE A 244 -12.83 0.17 -4.55
CA PHE A 244 -13.00 -0.31 -5.91
C PHE A 244 -12.24 -1.63 -6.12
N VAL A 245 -10.94 -1.66 -5.74
CA VAL A 245 -10.15 -2.90 -5.84
C VAL A 245 -10.74 -4.01 -4.98
N ALA A 246 -11.14 -3.72 -3.73
CA ALA A 246 -11.73 -4.71 -2.83
C ALA A 246 -13.00 -5.37 -3.42
N ASP A 247 -13.83 -4.59 -4.11
CA ASP A 247 -15.10 -5.05 -4.70
C ASP A 247 -14.90 -5.88 -5.97
N VAL A 248 -13.95 -5.49 -6.84
CA VAL A 248 -13.72 -6.15 -8.13
C VAL A 248 -12.74 -7.31 -8.06
N ALA A 249 -11.89 -7.35 -7.04
CA ALA A 249 -10.88 -8.37 -6.88
C ALA A 249 -11.49 -9.76 -6.72
N ARG A 250 -10.94 -10.74 -7.44
CA ARG A 250 -11.18 -12.17 -7.34
C ARG A 250 -9.85 -12.90 -7.36
N ASN A 251 -9.87 -14.19 -7.11
CA ASN A 251 -8.65 -14.99 -7.22
C ASN A 251 -8.09 -14.94 -8.64
N GLY A 252 -6.89 -14.41 -8.79
CA GLY A 252 -6.15 -14.41 -10.04
C GLY A 252 -6.48 -13.30 -11.06
N ASN A 253 -7.43 -12.38 -10.76
CA ASN A 253 -7.74 -11.28 -11.69
C ASN A 253 -7.00 -9.96 -11.38
N VAL A 254 -6.21 -9.92 -10.30
CA VAL A 254 -5.39 -8.77 -9.92
C VAL A 254 -3.93 -9.12 -10.05
N ALA A 255 -3.20 -8.38 -10.87
CA ALA A 255 -1.75 -8.46 -10.95
C ALA A 255 -1.09 -7.41 -10.05
N VAL A 256 0.10 -7.72 -9.58
CA VAL A 256 0.97 -6.78 -8.86
C VAL A 256 2.21 -6.56 -9.71
N ASP A 257 2.47 -5.33 -10.08
CA ASP A 257 3.73 -4.97 -10.69
C ASP A 257 4.79 -4.69 -9.61
N CYS A 258 5.96 -5.26 -9.81
CA CYS A 258 7.08 -5.12 -8.87
C CYS A 258 8.36 -4.64 -9.59
N THR A 259 8.24 -4.08 -10.79
CA THR A 259 9.38 -3.57 -11.54
C THR A 259 9.76 -2.17 -11.07
N SER A 260 11.05 -1.86 -11.15
CA SER A 260 11.53 -0.52 -10.77
C SER A 260 11.11 0.56 -11.75
N ASP A 261 10.81 0.20 -12.98
CA ASP A 261 10.51 1.15 -14.05
C ASP A 261 9.05 1.63 -14.00
N THR A 262 8.20 0.88 -13.29
CA THR A 262 6.79 1.23 -13.06
C THR A 262 6.53 1.90 -11.71
N VAL A 263 7.57 2.21 -10.94
CA VAL A 263 7.44 2.94 -9.68
C VAL A 263 6.90 4.34 -9.93
N MET A 264 5.91 4.74 -9.15
CA MET A 264 5.48 6.13 -9.04
C MET A 264 6.12 6.79 -7.82
N ASN A 265 6.85 7.86 -8.05
CA ASN A 265 7.44 8.69 -7.01
C ASN A 265 6.46 9.78 -6.63
N ASP A 266 5.86 9.66 -5.46
CA ASP A 266 5.02 10.70 -4.88
C ASP A 266 5.93 11.82 -4.35
N GLN A 267 5.86 12.98 -5.01
CA GLN A 267 6.66 14.16 -4.69
C GLN A 267 5.99 15.07 -3.66
N SER A 268 4.81 14.70 -3.20
CA SER A 268 4.19 15.42 -2.10
C SER A 268 5.08 15.36 -0.86
N ARG A 269 5.26 16.51 -0.22
CA ARG A 269 6.01 16.55 1.04
C ARG A 269 5.25 15.73 2.09
N PRO A 270 5.82 14.65 2.63
CA PRO A 270 5.13 13.81 3.61
C PRO A 270 5.04 14.54 4.97
N LEU A 271 4.10 15.49 5.05
CA LEU A 271 3.77 16.18 6.29
C LEU A 271 2.95 15.25 7.19
N PHE A 272 3.15 15.40 8.50
CA PHE A 272 2.41 14.59 9.49
C PHE A 272 0.90 14.75 9.37
N ILE A 273 0.43 15.95 9.01
CA ILE A 273 -0.99 16.21 8.81
C ILE A 273 -1.55 15.37 7.65
N ASN A 274 -0.88 15.38 6.50
CA ASN A 274 -1.31 14.63 5.31
C ASN A 274 -1.26 13.11 5.57
N TRP A 275 -0.20 12.63 6.20
CA TRP A 275 -0.07 11.25 6.64
C TRP A 275 -1.20 10.85 7.62
N SER A 276 -1.52 11.73 8.59
CA SER A 276 -2.60 11.48 9.56
C SER A 276 -3.97 11.42 8.89
N ILE A 277 -4.22 12.27 7.90
CA ILE A 277 -5.46 12.27 7.09
C ILE A 277 -5.55 10.99 6.26
N ASP A 278 -4.48 10.58 5.56
CA ASP A 278 -4.45 9.32 4.81
C ASP A 278 -4.73 8.11 5.72
N ARG A 279 -4.09 8.08 6.89
CA ARG A 279 -4.34 7.03 7.89
C ARG A 279 -5.78 7.00 8.38
N LEU A 280 -6.39 8.15 8.61
CA LEU A 280 -7.79 8.26 9.02
C LEU A 280 -8.73 7.80 7.91
N ASN A 281 -8.49 8.22 6.67
CA ASN A 281 -9.27 7.80 5.50
C ASN A 281 -9.25 6.29 5.32
N ARG A 282 -8.09 5.67 5.42
CA ARG A 282 -7.96 4.19 5.38
C ARG A 282 -8.55 3.51 6.61
N GLY A 283 -8.62 4.20 7.74
CA GLY A 283 -9.39 3.76 8.91
C GLY A 283 -10.89 3.66 8.63
N PHE A 284 -11.45 4.59 7.85
CA PHE A 284 -12.85 4.55 7.43
C PHE A 284 -13.12 3.39 6.46
N THR A 285 -12.28 3.20 5.44
CA THR A 285 -12.49 2.19 4.40
C THR A 285 -12.18 0.77 4.87
N SER A 286 -11.22 0.60 5.79
CA SER A 286 -10.75 -0.70 6.26
C SER A 286 -11.81 -1.62 6.87
N ARG A 287 -12.96 -1.07 7.27
CA ARG A 287 -14.10 -1.83 7.81
C ARG A 287 -14.89 -2.54 6.73
N LEU A 288 -14.74 -2.10 5.49
CA LEU A 288 -15.44 -2.62 4.32
C LEU A 288 -14.57 -3.62 3.54
N TYR A 289 -13.34 -3.85 4.00
CA TYR A 289 -12.45 -4.81 3.39
C TYR A 289 -12.92 -6.26 3.60
N PRO A 290 -12.59 -7.16 2.67
CA PRO A 290 -12.86 -8.58 2.82
C PRO A 290 -12.25 -9.13 4.13
N TRP A 291 -12.96 -10.03 4.80
CA TRP A 291 -12.55 -10.54 6.11
C TRP A 291 -11.21 -11.30 6.10
N GLY A 292 -10.90 -12.06 5.04
CA GLY A 292 -9.67 -12.86 4.95
C GLY A 292 -8.38 -12.05 5.15
N PRO A 293 -8.11 -11.00 4.34
CA PRO A 293 -6.98 -10.08 4.56
C PRO A 293 -6.96 -9.41 5.94
N VAL A 294 -8.13 -9.08 6.48
CA VAL A 294 -8.24 -8.48 7.82
C VAL A 294 -7.81 -9.47 8.91
N VAL A 295 -8.21 -10.74 8.79
CA VAL A 295 -7.80 -11.82 9.71
C VAL A 295 -6.29 -12.06 9.65
N VAL A 296 -5.71 -12.13 8.45
CA VAL A 296 -4.24 -12.29 8.31
C VAL A 296 -3.49 -11.15 9.01
N LYS A 297 -3.95 -9.92 8.83
CA LYS A 297 -3.37 -8.75 9.49
C LYS A 297 -3.53 -8.80 11.02
N PHE A 298 -4.67 -9.28 11.49
CA PHE A 298 -4.92 -9.45 12.93
C PHE A 298 -4.04 -10.54 13.55
N ILE A 299 -3.90 -11.70 12.90
CA ILE A 299 -3.01 -12.78 13.32
C ILE A 299 -1.56 -12.29 13.36
N GLU A 300 -1.14 -11.54 12.35
CA GLU A 300 0.19 -10.96 12.28
C GLU A 300 0.47 -10.04 13.48
N TYR A 301 -0.46 -9.16 13.84
CA TYR A 301 -0.30 -8.25 14.98
C TYR A 301 -0.29 -8.99 16.32
N ILE A 302 -1.23 -9.90 16.54
CA ILE A 302 -1.29 -10.67 17.81
C ILE A 302 -0.05 -11.52 18.00
N THR A 303 0.35 -12.30 16.98
CA THR A 303 1.51 -13.18 17.11
C THR A 303 2.81 -12.41 17.27
N ARG A 304 2.90 -11.19 16.75
CA ARG A 304 4.02 -10.27 16.98
C ARG A 304 4.19 -9.96 18.45
N TYR A 305 3.11 -9.51 19.11
CA TYR A 305 3.16 -9.22 20.56
C TYR A 305 3.35 -10.47 21.39
N LEU A 306 2.66 -11.56 21.07
CA LEU A 306 2.82 -12.82 21.79
C LEU A 306 4.29 -13.30 21.72
N THR A 307 4.95 -13.23 20.57
CA THR A 307 6.35 -13.62 20.44
C THR A 307 7.26 -12.76 21.33
N VAL A 308 7.08 -11.43 21.32
CA VAL A 308 7.95 -10.54 22.10
C VAL A 308 7.68 -10.66 23.59
N ILE A 309 6.41 -10.63 24.00
CA ILE A 309 6.05 -10.68 25.43
C ILE A 309 6.45 -12.03 26.04
N SER A 310 6.08 -13.16 25.40
CA SER A 310 6.46 -14.48 25.92
C SER A 310 7.97 -14.71 25.89
N GLY A 311 8.67 -14.19 24.85
CA GLY A 311 10.12 -14.22 24.77
C GLY A 311 10.79 -13.45 25.91
N ILE A 312 10.29 -12.26 26.25
CA ILE A 312 10.79 -11.48 27.41
C ILE A 312 10.55 -12.25 28.72
N ILE A 313 9.37 -12.84 28.91
CA ILE A 313 9.05 -13.64 30.11
C ILE A 313 10.03 -14.80 30.25
N LEU A 314 10.28 -15.54 29.16
CA LEU A 314 11.23 -16.66 29.16
C LEU A 314 12.66 -16.23 29.45
N ILE A 315 13.12 -15.09 28.88
CA ILE A 315 14.45 -14.52 29.15
C ILE A 315 14.59 -14.12 30.61
N VAL A 316 13.60 -13.40 31.15
CA VAL A 316 13.63 -12.97 32.57
C VAL A 316 13.65 -14.19 33.49
N TYR A 317 12.82 -15.20 33.21
CA TYR A 317 12.82 -16.45 33.98
C TYR A 317 14.18 -17.17 33.92
N ALA A 318 14.77 -17.28 32.71
CA ALA A 318 16.08 -17.91 32.54
C ALA A 318 17.18 -17.16 33.31
N LEU A 319 17.18 -15.81 33.28
CA LEU A 319 18.11 -14.99 34.06
C LEU A 319 17.94 -15.17 35.57
N MET A 320 16.69 -15.20 36.06
CA MET A 320 16.41 -15.49 37.49
C MET A 320 16.99 -16.84 37.92
N ARG A 321 16.90 -17.85 37.04
CA ARG A 321 17.47 -19.21 37.30
C ARG A 321 18.99 -19.22 37.23
N ILE A 322 19.60 -18.45 36.35
CA ILE A 322 21.06 -18.33 36.22
C ILE A 322 21.67 -17.70 37.48
N PHE A 323 21.03 -16.66 38.03
CA PHE A 323 21.52 -15.95 39.20
C PHE A 323 21.02 -16.55 40.54
N SER A 324 20.21 -17.62 40.52
CA SER A 324 19.73 -18.31 41.70
C SER A 324 20.81 -19.24 42.28
N SER A 325 21.01 -19.24 43.57
CA SER A 325 21.97 -20.10 44.29
C SER A 325 21.64 -21.61 44.25
N THR A 326 20.45 -21.98 43.81
CA THR A 326 19.90 -23.32 43.89
C THR A 326 19.57 -23.92 42.54
N GLY A 327 20.53 -24.35 41.72
CA GLY A 327 20.10 -25.03 40.50
C GLY A 327 21.15 -25.31 39.44
N THR A 328 20.80 -26.18 38.50
CA THR A 328 21.58 -26.51 37.31
C THR A 328 21.57 -25.31 36.35
N HIS A 329 22.53 -24.43 36.44
CA HIS A 329 22.67 -23.21 35.63
C HIS A 329 22.75 -23.51 34.11
N GLN A 330 23.23 -24.71 33.73
CA GLN A 330 23.45 -25.10 32.34
C GLN A 330 22.17 -25.07 31.48
N HIS A 331 21.07 -25.65 31.98
CA HIS A 331 19.78 -25.63 31.24
C HIS A 331 19.22 -24.22 31.12
N ALA A 332 19.42 -23.35 32.12
CA ALA A 332 18.97 -21.97 32.08
C ALA A 332 19.75 -21.14 31.04
N TRP A 333 21.06 -21.34 30.93
CA TRP A 333 21.89 -20.74 29.87
C TRP A 333 21.49 -21.18 28.47
N ILE A 334 21.21 -22.48 28.27
CA ILE A 334 20.71 -23.01 26.99
C ILE A 334 19.37 -22.38 26.64
N ALA A 335 18.41 -22.36 27.55
CA ALA A 335 17.11 -21.74 27.32
C ALA A 335 17.21 -20.25 26.98
N PHE A 336 18.02 -19.49 27.74
CA PHE A 336 18.33 -18.10 27.46
C PHE A 336 18.88 -17.90 26.04
N GLY A 337 19.91 -18.68 25.68
CA GLY A 337 20.55 -18.57 24.37
C GLY A 337 19.62 -18.92 23.22
N VAL A 338 18.78 -19.96 23.35
CA VAL A 338 17.81 -20.35 22.32
C VAL A 338 16.75 -19.25 22.11
N VAL A 339 16.12 -18.76 23.19
CA VAL A 339 15.09 -17.73 23.07
C VAL A 339 15.67 -16.43 22.49
N LEU A 340 16.85 -16.02 22.96
CA LEU A 340 17.53 -14.83 22.44
C LEU A 340 17.87 -14.99 20.95
N ALA A 341 18.40 -16.14 20.54
CA ALA A 341 18.70 -16.42 19.14
C ALA A 341 17.44 -16.37 18.26
N MET A 342 16.31 -16.93 18.71
CA MET A 342 15.05 -16.89 17.99
C MET A 342 14.53 -15.45 17.82
N LEU A 343 14.63 -14.60 18.85
CA LEU A 343 14.26 -13.19 18.75
C LEU A 343 15.17 -12.40 17.80
N LEU A 344 16.49 -12.66 17.84
CA LEU A 344 17.46 -12.04 16.94
C LEU A 344 17.24 -12.49 15.49
N ILE A 345 16.97 -13.76 15.25
CA ILE A 345 16.64 -14.28 13.91
C ILE A 345 15.38 -13.59 13.38
N ARG A 346 14.33 -13.46 14.20
CA ARG A 346 13.13 -12.72 13.80
C ARG A 346 13.44 -11.29 13.41
N LEU A 347 14.21 -10.57 14.21
CA LEU A 347 14.61 -9.20 13.95
C LEU A 347 15.42 -9.07 12.66
N ALA A 348 16.39 -9.95 12.47
CA ALA A 348 17.21 -10.00 11.26
C ALA A 348 16.38 -10.27 10.01
N LEU A 349 15.39 -11.17 10.09
CA LEU A 349 14.47 -11.46 8.98
C LEU A 349 13.61 -10.25 8.62
N ILE A 350 13.11 -9.50 9.60
CA ILE A 350 12.35 -8.28 9.35
C ILE A 350 13.23 -7.27 8.62
N VAL A 351 14.40 -6.94 9.17
CA VAL A 351 15.34 -5.99 8.54
C VAL A 351 15.71 -6.43 7.12
N TYR A 352 16.05 -7.71 6.95
CA TYR A 352 16.36 -8.28 5.65
C TYR A 352 15.23 -8.08 4.63
N THR A 353 13.99 -8.37 5.04
CA THR A 353 12.80 -8.24 4.19
C THR A 353 12.63 -6.82 3.69
N TYR A 354 12.74 -5.83 4.59
CA TYR A 354 12.63 -4.42 4.20
C TYR A 354 13.77 -3.96 3.30
N VAL A 355 15.00 -4.30 3.64
CA VAL A 355 16.19 -3.93 2.84
C VAL A 355 16.14 -4.58 1.46
N ALA A 356 15.82 -5.86 1.39
CA ALA A 356 15.75 -6.58 0.14
C ALA A 356 14.61 -6.09 -0.77
N SER A 357 13.45 -5.77 -0.19
CA SER A 357 12.31 -5.22 -0.95
C SER A 357 12.57 -3.79 -1.42
N ALA A 358 13.24 -2.97 -0.61
CA ALA A 358 13.63 -1.62 -1.01
C ALA A 358 14.59 -1.64 -2.22
N LYS A 359 15.54 -2.58 -2.23
CA LYS A 359 16.46 -2.75 -3.37
C LYS A 359 15.74 -3.10 -4.67
N VAL A 360 14.69 -3.93 -4.60
CA VAL A 360 13.87 -4.31 -5.77
C VAL A 360 13.27 -3.08 -6.43
N LEU A 361 12.77 -2.14 -5.65
CA LEU A 361 12.18 -0.90 -6.13
C LEU A 361 13.20 0.24 -6.32
N LYS A 362 14.51 -0.07 -6.34
CA LYS A 362 15.63 0.89 -6.40
C LYS A 362 15.55 1.99 -5.34
N GLN A 363 14.92 1.67 -4.18
CA GLN A 363 14.82 2.58 -3.05
C GLN A 363 15.99 2.39 -2.08
N ARG A 364 16.37 3.47 -1.38
CA ARG A 364 17.38 3.34 -0.33
C ARG A 364 16.79 2.65 0.90
N PRO A 365 17.43 1.58 1.40
CA PRO A 365 16.93 0.85 2.54
C PRO A 365 17.00 1.70 3.80
N MET A 366 15.93 1.64 4.58
CA MET A 366 15.80 2.28 5.89
C MET A 366 15.92 1.21 6.99
N ALA A 367 17.07 0.56 7.12
CA ALA A 367 17.27 -0.64 7.94
C ALA A 367 16.96 -0.47 9.44
N GLY A 368 17.14 0.71 10.00
CA GLY A 368 16.83 0.98 11.41
C GLY A 368 15.34 1.14 11.73
N TRP A 369 14.53 1.57 10.76
CA TRP A 369 13.10 1.81 10.98
C TRP A 369 12.28 0.55 11.28
N PRO A 370 12.50 -0.59 10.64
CA PRO A 370 11.80 -1.82 11.00
C PRO A 370 11.98 -2.20 12.47
N ILE A 371 13.16 -1.96 13.03
CA ILE A 371 13.47 -2.26 14.44
C ILE A 371 12.67 -1.33 15.36
N LEU A 372 12.71 -0.03 15.08
CA LEU A 372 12.07 1.00 15.91
C LEU A 372 10.53 0.91 15.85
N CYS A 373 10.00 0.58 14.68
CA CYS A 373 8.57 0.63 14.42
C CYS A 373 7.86 -0.71 14.53
N ASP A 374 8.58 -1.83 14.71
CA ASP A 374 7.99 -3.17 14.74
C ASP A 374 6.81 -3.28 15.71
N LEU A 375 7.00 -2.86 16.95
CA LEU A 375 5.95 -2.93 17.98
C LEU A 375 5.01 -1.71 17.98
N TYR A 376 5.43 -0.60 17.39
CA TYR A 376 4.66 0.64 17.42
C TYR A 376 3.56 0.70 16.36
N MET A 377 3.83 0.21 15.14
CA MET A 377 2.90 0.32 14.02
C MET A 377 1.51 -0.33 14.21
N PRO A 378 1.38 -1.50 14.84
CA PRO A 378 0.05 -2.05 15.12
C PRO A 378 -0.81 -1.15 16.03
N PHE A 379 -0.19 -0.43 16.99
CA PHE A 379 -0.90 0.55 17.82
C PHE A 379 -1.36 1.75 16.99
N VAL A 380 -0.53 2.24 16.09
CA VAL A 380 -0.91 3.32 15.16
C VAL A 380 -2.11 2.91 14.32
N ASP A 381 -2.08 1.71 13.74
CA ASP A 381 -3.21 1.18 12.97
C ASP A 381 -4.50 1.09 13.81
N LEU A 382 -4.41 0.55 15.01
CA LEU A 382 -5.55 0.43 15.91
C LEU A 382 -6.08 1.81 16.31
N TRP A 383 -5.18 2.74 16.65
CA TRP A 383 -5.55 4.11 17.02
C TRP A 383 -6.35 4.80 15.92
N TYR A 384 -5.86 4.78 14.66
CA TYR A 384 -6.56 5.42 13.55
C TYR A 384 -7.88 4.72 13.20
N ARG A 385 -7.99 3.40 13.39
CA ARG A 385 -9.26 2.69 13.27
C ARG A 385 -10.27 3.12 14.34
N CYS A 386 -9.84 3.20 15.58
CA CYS A 386 -10.68 3.70 16.69
C CYS A 386 -11.10 5.16 16.46
N LYS A 387 -10.14 6.01 16.05
CA LYS A 387 -10.39 7.41 15.70
C LYS A 387 -11.42 7.52 14.57
N ALA A 388 -11.31 6.73 13.53
CA ALA A 388 -12.28 6.70 12.43
C ALA A 388 -13.69 6.30 12.91
N ILE A 389 -13.81 5.37 13.87
CA ILE A 389 -15.10 5.00 14.48
C ILE A 389 -15.72 6.18 15.23
N ILE A 390 -14.92 6.87 16.03
CA ILE A 390 -15.36 8.01 16.85
C ILE A 390 -15.81 9.16 15.94
N TYR A 391 -15.00 9.51 14.94
CA TYR A 391 -15.31 10.58 13.99
C TYR A 391 -16.59 10.29 13.20
N ARG A 392 -16.80 9.05 12.76
CA ARG A 392 -18.03 8.65 12.08
C ARG A 392 -19.28 8.84 12.97
N LYS A 393 -19.20 8.47 14.25
CA LYS A 393 -20.31 8.65 15.20
C LYS A 393 -20.61 10.12 15.43
N ARG A 394 -19.58 10.97 15.49
CA ARG A 394 -19.70 12.40 15.81
C ARG A 394 -20.14 13.26 14.62
N PHE A 395 -19.65 12.98 13.40
CA PHE A 395 -19.83 13.84 12.23
C PHE A 395 -20.64 13.20 11.10
N GLY A 396 -21.06 11.95 11.23
CA GLY A 396 -21.75 11.20 10.19
C GLY A 396 -20.81 10.68 9.10
N VAL A 397 -21.32 9.77 8.27
CA VAL A 397 -20.56 9.24 7.12
C VAL A 397 -20.51 10.31 6.04
N GLY A 398 -19.35 10.86 5.76
CA GLY A 398 -19.13 11.76 4.62
C GLY A 398 -18.96 13.24 4.93
N LYS A 399 -18.96 13.68 6.21
CA LYS A 399 -18.77 15.10 6.57
C LYS A 399 -17.35 15.46 7.05
N VAL A 400 -16.42 14.54 7.04
CA VAL A 400 -15.02 14.86 7.35
C VAL A 400 -14.28 15.10 6.04
N GLY A 401 -14.59 16.22 5.40
CA GLY A 401 -13.70 16.90 4.48
C GLY A 401 -12.63 17.58 5.33
N LEU A 402 -11.59 16.85 5.70
CA LEU A 402 -10.32 17.45 6.11
C LEU A 402 -9.55 17.66 4.80
N TYR A 403 -9.65 18.85 4.25
CA TYR A 403 -8.82 19.40 3.20
C TYR A 403 -7.45 19.74 3.77
#